data_7aa6d03a42e67b7fa4023819b79e26c8
#
_entry.id   7aa6d03a42e67b7fa4023819b79e26c8
#
_cell.length_a   1.000
_cell.length_b   1.000
_cell.length_c   1.000
_cell.angle_alpha   90.00
_cell.angle_beta   90.00
_cell.angle_gamma   90.00
#
_symmetry.space_group_name_H-M   'P 1'
#
loop_
_entity.id
_entity.type
_entity.pdbx_description
1 polymer ?
#
loop_
_entity_poly.entity_id
_entity_poly.type
_entity_poly.pdbx_seq_one_letter_code
_entity_poly.pdbx_strand_id
1 'polypeptide(L)'
;PVISLSFKRDDFPAIDRAKEIKDRGFRIWFNSLWAEFNGGHDDELAMDDPDNSYGWLLRKGANIIFSDHPFLLDAYLKKIGRR
;
A
#
# COMPACT_ATOMS: atom_id res chain seq x y z
N PRO A 1 -16.26 6.19 -3.59
CA PRO A 1 -15.23 6.52 -4.58
C PRO A 1 -13.85 6.01 -4.18
N VAL A 2 -13.02 5.73 -5.16
CA VAL A 2 -11.67 5.21 -4.99
C VAL A 2 -10.67 6.19 -5.60
N ILE A 3 -9.58 6.46 -4.87
CA ILE A 3 -8.48 7.27 -5.36
C ILE A 3 -7.24 6.39 -5.39
N SER A 4 -6.57 6.32 -6.55
CA SER A 4 -5.29 5.65 -6.69
C SER A 4 -4.17 6.65 -6.47
N LEU A 5 -3.21 6.30 -5.61
CA LEU A 5 -2.01 7.10 -5.38
C LEU A 5 -0.80 6.35 -5.91
N SER A 6 -0.01 7.03 -6.73
CA SER A 6 1.25 6.52 -7.25
C SER A 6 2.35 7.54 -6.99
N PHE A 7 3.51 7.08 -6.54
CA PHE A 7 4.62 7.97 -6.18
C PHE A 7 5.94 7.25 -6.36
N LYS A 8 6.95 7.99 -6.82
CA LYS A 8 8.28 7.43 -7.05
C LYS A 8 9.12 7.41 -5.77
N ARG A 9 8.80 8.29 -4.82
CA ARG A 9 9.53 8.44 -3.57
C ARG A 9 8.55 8.38 -2.40
N ASP A 10 8.96 7.78 -1.31
CA ASP A 10 8.10 7.60 -0.14
C ASP A 10 7.96 8.88 0.71
N ASP A 11 8.66 9.96 0.35
CA ASP A 11 8.52 11.27 0.98
C ASP A 11 7.58 12.20 0.20
N PHE A 12 6.82 11.68 -0.77
CA PHE A 12 5.90 12.48 -1.58
C PHE A 12 4.79 13.06 -0.68
N PRO A 13 4.57 14.39 -0.71
CA PRO A 13 3.64 15.04 0.23
C PRO A 13 2.20 14.52 0.20
N ALA A 14 1.72 14.05 -0.96
CA ALA A 14 0.36 13.56 -1.08
C ALA A 14 0.11 12.29 -0.24
N ILE A 15 1.17 11.55 0.11
CA ILE A 15 1.05 10.35 0.95
C ILE A 15 0.52 10.74 2.33
N ASP A 16 1.01 11.84 2.89
CA ASP A 16 0.61 12.30 4.21
C ASP A 16 -0.83 12.80 4.25
N ARG A 17 -1.42 13.06 3.08
CA ARG A 17 -2.80 13.50 2.96
C ARG A 17 -3.77 12.35 2.73
N ALA A 18 -3.28 11.11 2.60
CA ALA A 18 -4.14 9.96 2.38
C ALA A 18 -5.19 9.80 3.47
N LYS A 19 -4.80 10.01 4.73
CA LYS A 19 -5.72 9.90 5.86
C LYS A 19 -6.84 10.91 5.77
N GLU A 20 -6.52 12.15 5.39
CA GLU A 20 -7.51 13.21 5.19
C GLU A 20 -8.48 12.84 4.07
N ILE A 21 -7.97 12.26 2.98
CA ILE A 21 -8.79 11.80 1.87
C ILE A 21 -9.75 10.70 2.31
N LYS A 22 -9.28 9.75 3.12
CA LYS A 22 -10.11 8.68 3.66
C LYS A 22 -11.22 9.25 4.56
N ASP A 23 -10.89 10.23 5.37
CA ASP A 23 -11.86 10.85 6.28
C ASP A 23 -12.99 11.53 5.52
N ARG A 24 -12.79 11.85 4.25
CA ARG A 24 -13.83 12.41 3.36
C ARG A 24 -14.63 11.34 2.62
N GLY A 25 -14.44 10.05 2.97
CA GLY A 25 -15.22 8.96 2.41
C GLY A 25 -14.61 8.28 1.20
N PHE A 26 -13.35 8.57 0.87
CA PHE A 26 -12.64 7.90 -0.23
C PHE A 26 -11.88 6.67 0.26
N ARG A 27 -11.76 5.68 -0.62
CA ARG A 27 -10.88 4.55 -0.42
C ARG A 27 -9.56 4.82 -1.14
N ILE A 28 -8.46 4.38 -0.55
CA ILE A 28 -7.13 4.59 -1.11
C ILE A 28 -6.64 3.28 -1.71
N TRP A 29 -6.23 3.35 -2.95
CA TRP A 29 -5.65 2.23 -3.68
C TRP A 29 -4.17 2.51 -3.94
N PHE A 30 -3.30 1.62 -3.48
CA PHE A 30 -1.88 1.63 -3.83
C PHE A 30 -1.56 0.45 -4.74
N ASN A 31 -0.62 0.69 -5.67
CA ASN A 31 -0.11 -0.33 -6.57
C ASN A 31 1.25 -0.79 -6.06
N SER A 32 1.39 -2.09 -5.74
CA SER A 32 2.64 -2.66 -5.24
C SER A 32 3.48 -3.36 -6.30
N LEU A 33 3.10 -3.29 -7.58
CA LEU A 33 3.78 -4.02 -8.66
C LEU A 33 5.19 -3.53 -8.92
N TRP A 34 5.38 -2.22 -8.99
CA TRP A 34 6.63 -1.59 -9.39
C TRP A 34 7.04 -0.52 -8.40
N ALA A 35 8.35 -0.42 -8.15
CA ALA A 35 8.89 0.56 -7.20
C ALA A 35 8.51 2.01 -7.53
N GLU A 36 8.41 2.35 -8.80
CA GLU A 36 8.06 3.71 -9.22
C GLU A 36 6.64 4.12 -8.91
N PHE A 37 5.77 3.19 -8.48
CA PHE A 37 4.39 3.50 -8.09
C PHE A 37 4.18 3.60 -6.59
N ASN A 38 5.18 3.21 -5.79
CA ASN A 38 5.01 3.08 -4.35
C ASN A 38 6.26 3.45 -3.53
N GLY A 39 7.19 4.16 -4.15
CA GLY A 39 8.40 4.63 -3.45
C GLY A 39 9.31 3.49 -2.97
N GLY A 40 9.27 2.34 -3.63
CA GLY A 40 10.09 1.18 -3.27
C GLY A 40 9.41 0.17 -2.35
N HIS A 41 8.18 0.45 -1.91
CA HIS A 41 7.43 -0.47 -1.03
C HIS A 41 6.60 -1.46 -1.87
N ASP A 42 7.28 -2.23 -2.71
CA ASP A 42 6.67 -3.07 -3.73
C ASP A 42 6.61 -4.54 -3.36
N ASP A 43 6.06 -5.36 -4.28
CA ASP A 43 5.93 -6.81 -4.11
C ASP A 43 7.28 -7.50 -3.92
N GLU A 44 8.31 -7.01 -4.60
CA GLU A 44 9.64 -7.61 -4.49
C GLU A 44 10.22 -7.43 -3.08
N LEU A 45 10.08 -6.25 -2.51
CA LEU A 45 10.46 -6.02 -1.12
C LEU A 45 9.63 -6.89 -0.17
N ALA A 46 8.36 -7.12 -0.48
CA ALA A 46 7.48 -7.91 0.37
C ALA A 46 7.93 -9.36 0.54
N MET A 47 8.69 -9.90 -0.40
CA MET A 47 9.24 -11.25 -0.26
C MET A 47 10.19 -11.37 0.91
N ASP A 48 10.94 -10.31 1.20
CA ASP A 48 11.93 -10.28 2.28
C ASP A 48 11.41 -9.57 3.52
N ASP A 49 10.60 -8.53 3.33
CA ASP A 49 10.13 -7.67 4.42
C ASP A 49 8.72 -7.16 4.14
N PRO A 50 7.70 -8.01 4.33
CA PRO A 50 6.32 -7.61 4.05
C PRO A 50 5.82 -6.47 4.95
N ASP A 51 6.34 -6.32 6.16
CA ASP A 51 5.96 -5.22 7.04
C ASP A 51 6.36 -3.86 6.47
N ASN A 52 7.49 -3.79 5.76
CA ASN A 52 7.96 -2.54 5.16
C ASN A 52 7.44 -2.33 3.73
N SER A 53 6.76 -3.31 3.17
CA SER A 53 6.06 -3.21 1.89
C SER A 53 4.56 -3.06 2.13
N TYR A 54 3.84 -4.16 2.23
CA TYR A 54 2.39 -4.14 2.46
C TYR A 54 2.01 -3.43 3.75
N GLY A 55 2.76 -3.68 4.82
CA GLY A 55 2.53 -3.03 6.11
C GLY A 55 2.69 -1.52 6.02
N TRP A 56 3.72 -1.05 5.30
CA TRP A 56 3.94 0.38 5.09
C TRP A 56 2.77 1.00 4.33
N LEU A 57 2.32 0.35 3.24
CA LEU A 57 1.19 0.84 2.45
C LEU A 57 -0.09 0.91 3.29
N LEU A 58 -0.33 -0.11 4.12
CA LEU A 58 -1.49 -0.13 5.01
C LEU A 58 -1.43 0.99 6.05
N ARG A 59 -0.26 1.23 6.64
CA ARG A 59 -0.07 2.32 7.61
C ARG A 59 -0.28 3.69 6.98
N LYS A 60 0.01 3.82 5.68
CA LYS A 60 -0.23 5.07 4.94
C LYS A 60 -1.68 5.20 4.46
N GLY A 61 -2.52 4.22 4.76
CA GLY A 61 -3.94 4.34 4.55
C GLY A 61 -4.54 3.48 3.44
N ALA A 62 -3.81 2.51 2.92
CA ALA A 62 -4.31 1.65 1.85
C ALA A 62 -5.58 0.91 2.29
N ASN A 63 -6.61 0.98 1.46
CA ASN A 63 -7.78 0.12 1.53
C ASN A 63 -7.66 -1.02 0.52
N ILE A 64 -7.00 -0.75 -0.60
CA ILE A 64 -6.84 -1.69 -1.71
C ILE A 64 -5.36 -1.68 -2.10
N ILE A 65 -4.77 -2.87 -2.20
CA ILE A 65 -3.41 -3.05 -2.72
C ILE A 65 -3.48 -3.91 -3.97
N PHE A 66 -2.99 -3.39 -5.08
CA PHE A 66 -2.90 -4.13 -6.34
C PHE A 66 -1.54 -4.81 -6.41
N SER A 67 -1.53 -6.14 -6.35
CA SER A 67 -0.32 -6.95 -6.23
C SER A 67 -0.28 -8.08 -7.25
N ASP A 68 0.92 -8.42 -7.72
CA ASP A 68 1.16 -9.62 -8.53
C ASP A 68 1.36 -10.88 -7.66
N HIS A 69 1.43 -10.72 -6.35
CA HIS A 69 1.64 -11.83 -5.42
C HIS A 69 0.46 -11.93 -4.45
N PRO A 70 -0.75 -12.29 -4.95
CA PRO A 70 -1.95 -12.29 -4.12
C PRO A 70 -1.87 -13.24 -2.94
N PHE A 71 -1.19 -14.39 -3.08
CA PHE A 71 -1.05 -15.34 -1.98
C PHE A 71 -0.13 -14.81 -0.89
N LEU A 72 0.93 -14.10 -1.26
CA LEU A 72 1.83 -13.46 -0.30
C LEU A 72 1.11 -12.36 0.47
N LEU A 73 0.36 -11.52 -0.25
CA LEU A 73 -0.44 -10.47 0.36
C LEU A 73 -1.51 -11.05 1.30
N ASP A 74 -2.21 -12.09 0.84
CA ASP A 74 -3.23 -12.76 1.66
C ASP A 74 -2.64 -13.32 2.95
N ALA A 75 -1.50 -13.99 2.87
CA ALA A 75 -0.82 -14.54 4.03
C ALA A 75 -0.42 -13.44 5.02
N TYR A 76 0.07 -12.32 4.50
CA TYR A 76 0.44 -11.19 5.33
C TYR A 76 -0.77 -10.60 6.05
N LEU A 77 -1.89 -10.39 5.34
CA LEU A 77 -3.11 -9.83 5.93
C LEU A 77 -3.67 -10.73 7.02
N LYS A 78 -3.62 -12.05 6.83
CA LYS A 78 -4.05 -13.00 7.85
C LYS A 78 -3.15 -12.92 9.09
N LYS A 79 -1.84 -12.82 8.88
CA LYS A 79 -0.87 -12.74 9.98
C LYS A 79 -1.13 -11.54 10.88
N ILE A 80 -1.49 -10.40 10.31
CA ILE A 80 -1.74 -9.17 11.07
C ILE A 80 -3.20 -9.00 11.49
N GLY A 81 -4.05 -9.98 11.21
CA GLY A 81 -5.45 -9.96 11.64
C GLY A 81 -6.36 -9.06 10.82
N ARG A 82 -5.99 -8.72 9.59
CA ARG A 82 -6.79 -7.86 8.72
C ARG A 82 -7.58 -8.63 7.67
N ARG A 83 -7.59 -9.94 7.82
CA ARG A 83 -8.36 -10.80 6.93
C ARG A 83 -8.88 -12.02 7.65
#